data_ece664ceff47e9b961b820245d239abb
#
_entry.id   ece664ceff47e9b961b820245d239abb
#
_cell.length_a   1.000
_cell.length_b   1.000
_cell.length_c   1.000
_cell.angle_alpha   90.00
_cell.angle_beta   90.00
_cell.angle_gamma   90.00
#
_symmetry.space_group_name_H-M   'P 1'
#
loop_
_entity.id
_entity.type
_entity.pdbx_description
1 polymer ?
#
loop_
_entity_poly.entity_id
_entity_poly.type
_entity_poly.pdbx_seq_one_letter_code
_entity_poly.pdbx_strand_id
1 'polypeptide(L)'
;MSILFKNKYWQRLLVVTACAASLLTAAPAAAKQLKMLYIPLDNRPVCQDYVQQTMEAVDCKIIMPPEKYIASHEHEGNPEKITEWLQTKAPKADAAVISTDSLLYGGLVASRTHHISRQQLNQRLQVLRNLSSVLPLRIYAFSTIMRTPRASKGGVEPAYYSTWGPKIFAYSELLDKRDLGKLTAKDKLQLKAIEKELPQEYR
;
A
#
# COMPACT_ATOMS: atom_id res chain seq x y z
N MET A 1 30.41 52.02 -49.23
CA MET A 1 31.12 51.19 -48.20
C MET A 1 30.27 49.99 -47.88
N SER A 2 30.34 48.95 -48.71
CA SER A 2 29.49 47.75 -48.56
C SER A 2 30.21 46.53 -49.16
N ILE A 3 31.29 46.12 -48.53
CA ILE A 3 32.06 44.92 -48.92
C ILE A 3 32.42 44.17 -47.63
N LEU A 4 31.47 43.51 -47.07
CA LEU A 4 31.81 42.57 -45.97
C LEU A 4 30.60 41.63 -45.64
N PHE A 5 30.33 40.67 -46.37
CA PHE A 5 29.52 39.49 -46.02
C PHE A 5 29.10 38.69 -47.27
N LYS A 6 30.04 38.47 -48.16
CA LYS A 6 29.86 37.49 -49.25
C LYS A 6 30.73 36.25 -49.13
N ASN A 7 31.23 35.97 -47.92
CA ASN A 7 32.02 34.77 -47.73
C ASN A 7 31.15 33.67 -47.04
N LYS A 8 30.75 32.68 -47.80
CA LYS A 8 29.97 31.51 -47.34
C LYS A 8 30.59 30.81 -46.12
N TYR A 9 31.91 30.96 -45.92
CA TYR A 9 32.62 30.38 -44.78
C TYR A 9 32.27 31.11 -43.47
N TRP A 10 32.17 32.42 -43.48
CA TRP A 10 31.77 33.23 -42.30
C TRP A 10 30.32 32.99 -41.91
N GLN A 11 29.43 32.81 -42.86
CA GLN A 11 28.03 32.49 -42.59
C GLN A 11 27.90 31.08 -41.97
N ARG A 12 28.67 30.09 -42.46
CA ARG A 12 28.70 28.74 -41.87
C ARG A 12 29.32 28.75 -40.49
N LEU A 13 30.39 29.53 -40.24
CA LEU A 13 31.00 29.66 -38.92
C LEU A 13 30.05 30.24 -37.89
N LEU A 14 29.31 31.31 -38.25
CA LEU A 14 28.29 31.93 -37.40
C LEU A 14 27.14 30.99 -37.07
N VAL A 15 26.69 30.17 -38.01
CA VAL A 15 25.63 29.19 -37.79
C VAL A 15 26.12 28.08 -36.87
N VAL A 16 27.32 27.58 -37.06
CA VAL A 16 27.91 26.52 -36.16
C VAL A 16 28.14 27.08 -34.77
N THR A 17 28.60 28.32 -34.60
CA THR A 17 28.81 28.93 -33.29
C THR A 17 27.47 29.22 -32.58
N ALA A 18 26.43 29.62 -33.30
CA ALA A 18 25.08 29.81 -32.75
C ALA A 18 24.43 28.49 -32.31
N CYS A 19 24.61 27.42 -33.11
CA CYS A 19 24.13 26.08 -32.71
C CYS A 19 24.91 25.49 -31.52
N ALA A 20 26.21 25.70 -31.43
CA ALA A 20 27.02 25.29 -30.29
C ALA A 20 26.66 26.08 -29.02
N ALA A 21 26.38 27.36 -29.11
CA ALA A 21 25.96 28.19 -27.99
C ALA A 21 24.57 27.81 -27.47
N SER A 22 23.64 27.36 -28.32
CA SER A 22 22.31 26.90 -27.91
C SER A 22 22.32 25.53 -27.25
N LEU A 23 23.32 24.68 -27.53
CA LEU A 23 23.50 23.39 -26.84
C LEU A 23 24.10 23.53 -25.43
N LEU A 24 24.83 24.63 -25.17
CA LEU A 24 25.45 24.88 -23.85
C LEU A 24 24.50 25.57 -22.85
N THR A 25 23.34 26.04 -23.26
CA THR A 25 22.35 26.72 -22.40
C THR A 25 21.19 25.81 -21.96
N ALA A 26 21.15 24.56 -22.39
CA ALA A 26 20.21 23.58 -21.83
C ALA A 26 20.70 23.21 -20.45
N ALA A 27 20.44 24.05 -19.45
CA ALA A 27 20.53 23.62 -18.04
C ALA A 27 19.69 22.37 -17.91
N PRO A 28 20.21 21.27 -17.31
CA PRO A 28 19.40 20.11 -17.05
C PRO A 28 18.20 20.57 -16.23
N ALA A 29 17.00 20.42 -16.78
CA ALA A 29 15.79 20.67 -16.01
C ALA A 29 15.90 19.77 -14.75
N ALA A 30 16.10 20.37 -13.59
CA ALA A 30 16.19 19.62 -12.35
C ALA A 30 14.92 18.78 -12.27
N ALA A 31 15.08 17.46 -12.31
CA ALA A 31 13.95 16.55 -12.21
C ALA A 31 13.22 16.86 -10.90
N LYS A 32 11.93 17.18 -10.98
CA LYS A 32 11.12 17.47 -9.81
C LYS A 32 11.14 16.27 -8.89
N GLN A 33 11.62 16.45 -7.66
CA GLN A 33 11.62 15.39 -6.65
C GLN A 33 10.19 14.84 -6.45
N LEU A 34 10.03 13.54 -6.61
CA LEU A 34 8.75 12.86 -6.43
C LEU A 34 8.32 12.93 -4.95
N LYS A 35 7.08 13.34 -4.70
CA LYS A 35 6.48 13.37 -3.36
C LYS A 35 5.46 12.26 -3.23
N MET A 36 5.73 11.32 -2.33
CA MET A 36 4.87 10.17 -2.10
C MET A 36 4.31 10.18 -0.69
N LEU A 37 2.98 10.10 -0.57
CA LEU A 37 2.35 9.79 0.71
C LEU A 37 2.47 8.30 0.97
N TYR A 38 2.79 7.95 2.20
CA TYR A 38 2.89 6.55 2.61
C TYR A 38 2.16 6.32 3.93
N ILE A 39 1.16 5.45 3.90
CA ILE A 39 0.47 4.97 5.10
C ILE A 39 0.97 3.55 5.36
N PRO A 40 1.86 3.35 6.35
CA PRO A 40 2.41 2.05 6.69
C PRO A 40 1.37 1.14 7.35
N LEU A 41 1.65 -0.15 7.38
CA LEU A 41 0.83 -1.15 8.07
C LEU A 41 0.84 -0.95 9.60
N ASP A 42 2.01 -0.60 10.13
CA ASP A 42 2.29 -0.29 11.54
C ASP A 42 3.64 0.42 11.65
N ASN A 43 4.07 0.73 12.89
CA ASN A 43 5.31 1.47 13.16
C ASN A 43 6.57 0.59 13.24
N ARG A 44 6.52 -0.68 12.88
CA ARG A 44 7.72 -1.54 12.88
C ARG A 44 8.74 -1.05 11.85
N PRO A 45 10.05 -1.15 12.13
CA PRO A 45 11.11 -0.68 11.22
C PRO A 45 10.96 -1.19 9.78
N VAL A 46 10.53 -2.46 9.59
CA VAL A 46 10.28 -3.03 8.26
C VAL A 46 9.17 -2.32 7.51
N CYS A 47 8.19 -1.75 8.21
CA CYS A 47 7.05 -1.04 7.64
C CYS A 47 7.30 0.46 7.45
N GLN A 48 8.26 1.06 8.16
CA GLN A 48 8.55 2.50 8.09
C GLN A 48 9.98 2.78 7.66
N ASP A 49 10.96 2.44 8.48
CA ASP A 49 12.35 2.88 8.31
C ASP A 49 12.97 2.34 7.02
N TYR A 50 12.78 1.05 6.72
CA TYR A 50 13.35 0.44 5.52
C TYR A 50 12.70 0.99 4.24
N VAL A 51 11.40 1.29 4.30
CA VAL A 51 10.71 1.92 3.18
C VAL A 51 11.22 3.34 2.97
N GLN A 52 11.36 4.11 4.04
CA GLN A 52 11.91 5.47 3.97
C GLN A 52 13.31 5.48 3.39
N GLN A 53 14.24 4.67 3.93
CA GLN A 53 15.62 4.57 3.43
C GLN A 53 15.69 4.16 1.96
N THR A 54 14.84 3.19 1.55
CA THR A 54 14.79 2.74 0.16
C THR A 54 14.35 3.85 -0.79
N MET A 55 13.36 4.63 -0.40
CA MET A 55 12.82 5.70 -1.23
C MET A 55 13.72 6.93 -1.26
N GLU A 56 14.41 7.23 -0.16
CA GLU A 56 15.44 8.28 -0.12
C GLU A 56 16.60 7.97 -1.07
N ALA A 57 17.00 6.69 -1.18
CA ALA A 57 18.05 6.25 -2.09
C ALA A 57 17.72 6.49 -3.58
N VAL A 58 16.45 6.67 -3.94
CA VAL A 58 15.97 6.97 -5.30
C VAL A 58 15.43 8.40 -5.42
N ASP A 59 15.81 9.30 -4.53
CA ASP A 59 15.40 10.72 -4.49
C ASP A 59 13.87 10.92 -4.47
N CYS A 60 13.15 10.03 -3.79
CA CYS A 60 11.71 10.15 -3.56
C CYS A 60 11.45 10.64 -2.13
N LYS A 61 10.78 11.78 -2.00
CA LYS A 61 10.38 12.30 -0.69
C LYS A 61 9.14 11.58 -0.18
N ILE A 62 9.31 10.76 0.86
CA ILE A 62 8.20 10.15 1.59
C ILE A 62 7.62 11.14 2.61
N ILE A 63 6.29 11.14 2.73
CA ILE A 63 5.53 11.87 3.72
C ILE A 63 4.59 10.87 4.38
N MET A 64 4.77 10.65 5.69
CA MET A 64 3.97 9.72 6.49
C MET A 64 3.04 10.47 7.47
N PRO A 65 1.95 9.85 7.92
CA PRO A 65 1.16 10.36 9.03
C PRO A 65 2.01 10.48 10.30
N PRO A 66 1.64 11.37 11.25
CA PRO A 66 2.24 11.37 12.57
C PRO A 66 2.18 9.98 13.21
N GLU A 67 3.28 9.55 13.85
CA GLU A 67 3.43 8.22 14.45
C GLU A 67 2.27 7.85 15.38
N LYS A 68 1.79 8.79 16.17
CA LYS A 68 0.63 8.61 17.08
C LYS A 68 -0.68 8.22 16.38
N TYR A 69 -0.76 8.28 15.05
CA TYR A 69 -1.92 7.84 14.28
C TYR A 69 -1.73 6.42 13.72
N ILE A 70 -0.49 5.92 13.73
CA ILE A 70 -0.13 4.60 13.20
C ILE A 70 -0.17 3.57 14.31
N ALA A 71 -0.59 2.35 14.01
CA ALA A 71 -0.57 1.25 14.96
C ALA A 71 0.85 0.95 15.46
N SER A 72 0.96 0.63 16.74
CA SER A 72 2.19 0.16 17.38
C SER A 72 1.93 -1.15 18.14
N HIS A 73 2.94 -1.63 18.85
CA HIS A 73 2.75 -2.74 19.79
C HIS A 73 1.84 -2.35 20.97
N GLU A 74 1.79 -1.06 21.31
CA GLU A 74 1.12 -0.55 22.52
C GLU A 74 -0.31 -0.05 22.25
N HIS A 75 -0.60 0.37 21.02
CA HIS A 75 -1.90 0.93 20.67
C HIS A 75 -2.29 0.66 19.21
N GLU A 76 -3.58 0.61 18.98
CA GLU A 76 -4.14 0.62 17.63
C GLU A 76 -3.95 1.99 16.98
N GLY A 77 -3.90 2.03 15.66
CA GLY A 77 -3.88 3.26 14.88
C GLY A 77 -5.25 3.95 14.90
N ASN A 78 -5.28 5.16 14.37
CA ASN A 78 -6.48 5.98 14.30
C ASN A 78 -6.91 6.23 12.85
N PRO A 79 -7.83 5.42 12.28
CA PRO A 79 -8.29 5.54 10.89
C PRO A 79 -8.86 6.91 10.55
N GLU A 80 -9.57 7.55 11.46
CA GLU A 80 -10.16 8.88 11.26
C GLU A 80 -9.07 9.93 11.07
N LYS A 81 -8.06 9.92 11.93
CA LYS A 81 -6.93 10.86 11.84
C LYS A 81 -6.03 10.58 10.64
N ILE A 82 -5.85 9.32 10.26
CA ILE A 82 -5.16 8.94 9.02
C ILE A 82 -5.93 9.47 7.81
N THR A 83 -7.26 9.34 7.81
CA THR A 83 -8.13 9.85 6.74
C THR A 83 -8.04 11.37 6.60
N GLU A 84 -8.18 12.11 7.70
CA GLU A 84 -8.05 13.58 7.73
C GLU A 84 -6.68 14.03 7.20
N TRP A 85 -5.62 13.35 7.65
CA TRP A 85 -4.26 13.61 7.20
C TRP A 85 -4.10 13.35 5.70
N LEU A 86 -4.60 12.20 5.20
CA LEU A 86 -4.53 11.82 3.80
C LEU A 86 -5.23 12.87 2.91
N GLN A 87 -6.45 13.27 3.26
CA GLN A 87 -7.20 14.29 2.53
C GLN A 87 -6.47 15.64 2.49
N THR A 88 -5.83 16.01 3.60
CA THR A 88 -5.06 17.28 3.71
C THR A 88 -3.79 17.27 2.87
N LYS A 89 -3.11 16.12 2.77
CA LYS A 89 -1.81 16.01 2.09
C LYS A 89 -1.90 15.61 0.63
N ALA A 90 -2.95 14.90 0.24
CA ALA A 90 -3.15 14.38 -1.11
C ALA A 90 -3.00 15.43 -2.23
N PRO A 91 -3.53 16.67 -2.11
CA PRO A 91 -3.41 17.67 -3.17
C PRO A 91 -1.97 18.13 -3.45
N LYS A 92 -1.02 17.83 -2.56
CA LYS A 92 0.39 18.25 -2.66
C LYS A 92 1.34 17.11 -2.97
N ALA A 93 0.82 15.92 -3.30
CA ALA A 93 1.58 14.71 -3.58
C ALA A 93 1.42 14.27 -5.03
N ASP A 94 2.40 13.54 -5.52
CA ASP A 94 2.42 12.97 -6.87
C ASP A 94 1.90 11.51 -6.86
N ALA A 95 2.08 10.80 -5.73
CA ALA A 95 1.61 9.43 -5.53
C ALA A 95 1.27 9.15 -4.05
N ALA A 96 0.52 8.09 -3.81
CA ALA A 96 0.24 7.57 -2.47
C ALA A 96 0.32 6.04 -2.46
N VAL A 97 0.99 5.47 -1.46
CA VAL A 97 1.00 4.04 -1.15
C VAL A 97 0.33 3.85 0.21
N ILE A 98 -0.71 3.05 0.26
CA ILE A 98 -1.66 3.05 1.37
C ILE A 98 -1.93 1.62 1.85
N SER A 99 -1.61 1.33 3.11
CA SER A 99 -2.12 0.15 3.80
C SER A 99 -3.62 0.31 4.05
N THR A 100 -4.43 -0.56 3.47
CA THR A 100 -5.88 -0.60 3.73
C THR A 100 -6.16 -1.04 5.16
N ASP A 101 -5.32 -1.89 5.74
CA ASP A 101 -5.45 -2.34 7.13
C ASP A 101 -5.36 -1.15 8.09
N SER A 102 -4.40 -0.24 7.88
CA SER A 102 -4.27 0.98 8.68
C SER A 102 -5.40 1.99 8.43
N LEU A 103 -5.75 2.20 7.15
CA LEU A 103 -6.79 3.17 6.78
C LEU A 103 -8.18 2.77 7.25
N LEU A 104 -8.51 1.48 7.17
CA LEU A 104 -9.88 1.00 7.45
C LEU A 104 -10.05 0.55 8.89
N TYR A 105 -9.03 -0.08 9.47
CA TYR A 105 -9.14 -0.75 10.77
C TYR A 105 -8.23 -0.15 11.84
N GLY A 106 -7.19 0.58 11.47
CA GLY A 106 -6.18 1.08 12.40
C GLY A 106 -4.98 0.16 12.57
N GLY A 107 -4.74 -0.78 11.64
CA GLY A 107 -3.54 -1.61 11.61
C GLY A 107 -3.79 -3.11 11.52
N LEU A 108 -2.70 -3.88 11.53
CA LEU A 108 -2.71 -5.32 11.28
C LEU A 108 -3.54 -6.11 12.29
N VAL A 109 -3.38 -5.86 13.59
CA VAL A 109 -4.11 -6.61 14.63
C VAL A 109 -5.57 -6.19 14.64
N ALA A 110 -5.84 -4.88 14.59
CA ALA A 110 -7.19 -4.35 14.54
C ALA A 110 -8.00 -4.90 13.34
N SER A 111 -7.36 -5.11 12.18
CA SER A 111 -8.02 -5.70 11.02
C SER A 111 -8.50 -7.14 11.23
N ARG A 112 -7.95 -7.85 12.23
CA ARG A 112 -8.34 -9.23 12.58
C ARG A 112 -9.42 -9.29 13.64
N THR A 113 -9.42 -8.34 14.57
CA THR A 113 -10.21 -8.38 15.81
C THR A 113 -11.36 -7.40 15.83
N HIS A 114 -11.55 -6.61 14.75
CA HIS A 114 -12.55 -5.54 14.69
C HIS A 114 -14.00 -6.05 14.76
N HIS A 115 -14.86 -5.13 15.21
CA HIS A 115 -16.32 -5.25 15.14
C HIS A 115 -16.95 -4.13 14.31
N ILE A 116 -16.18 -3.53 13.40
CA ILE A 116 -16.62 -2.40 12.57
C ILE A 116 -17.61 -2.90 11.54
N SER A 117 -18.73 -2.21 11.38
CA SER A 117 -19.77 -2.57 10.43
C SER A 117 -19.29 -2.41 8.98
N ARG A 118 -19.85 -3.21 8.06
CA ARG A 118 -19.61 -3.07 6.62
C ARG A 118 -19.90 -1.66 6.11
N GLN A 119 -20.92 -1.01 6.67
CA GLN A 119 -21.28 0.35 6.28
C GLN A 119 -20.17 1.34 6.63
N GLN A 120 -19.62 1.28 7.83
CA GLN A 120 -18.50 2.13 8.26
C GLN A 120 -17.24 1.87 7.42
N LEU A 121 -16.92 0.61 7.12
CA LEU A 121 -15.78 0.26 6.26
C LEU A 121 -15.96 0.84 4.85
N ASN A 122 -17.16 0.75 4.27
CA ASN A 122 -17.46 1.34 2.98
C ASN A 122 -17.33 2.88 3.00
N GLN A 123 -17.74 3.55 4.07
CA GLN A 123 -17.56 4.99 4.24
C GLN A 123 -16.08 5.37 4.27
N ARG A 124 -15.24 4.65 5.03
CA ARG A 124 -13.79 4.87 5.06
C ARG A 124 -13.15 4.61 3.69
N LEU A 125 -13.56 3.55 3.00
CA LEU A 125 -13.05 3.23 1.66
C LEU A 125 -13.42 4.28 0.61
N GLN A 126 -14.56 4.99 0.79
CA GLN A 126 -15.00 6.02 -0.14
C GLN A 126 -13.98 7.17 -0.29
N VAL A 127 -13.17 7.42 0.72
CA VAL A 127 -12.09 8.42 0.67
C VAL A 127 -11.12 8.14 -0.48
N LEU A 128 -10.70 6.89 -0.67
CA LEU A 128 -9.79 6.52 -1.77
C LEU A 128 -10.43 6.76 -3.13
N ARG A 129 -11.72 6.43 -3.28
CA ARG A 129 -12.47 6.66 -4.52
C ARG A 129 -12.58 8.15 -4.83
N ASN A 130 -12.91 8.97 -3.81
CA ASN A 130 -13.03 10.41 -3.97
C ASN A 130 -11.69 11.05 -4.36
N LEU A 131 -10.59 10.67 -3.70
CA LEU A 131 -9.27 11.19 -4.02
C LEU A 131 -8.83 10.82 -5.44
N SER A 132 -9.06 9.57 -5.86
CA SER A 132 -8.69 9.11 -7.21
C SER A 132 -9.52 9.75 -8.33
N SER A 133 -10.75 10.20 -8.04
CA SER A 133 -11.62 10.84 -9.03
C SER A 133 -11.38 12.34 -9.17
N VAL A 134 -10.87 13.00 -8.11
CA VAL A 134 -10.74 14.48 -8.07
C VAL A 134 -9.31 14.94 -8.30
N LEU A 135 -8.32 14.14 -7.92
CA LEU A 135 -6.90 14.51 -7.99
C LEU A 135 -6.13 13.66 -9.01
N PRO A 136 -5.11 14.21 -9.67
CA PRO A 136 -4.19 13.47 -10.54
C PRO A 136 -3.20 12.65 -9.70
N LEU A 137 -3.63 12.11 -8.58
CA LEU A 137 -2.85 11.34 -7.62
C LEU A 137 -2.86 9.86 -8.00
N ARG A 138 -1.68 9.25 -8.17
CA ARG A 138 -1.57 7.80 -8.35
C ARG A 138 -1.68 7.12 -7.00
N ILE A 139 -2.71 6.31 -6.80
CA ILE A 139 -2.94 5.59 -5.54
C ILE A 139 -2.63 4.10 -5.74
N TYR A 140 -1.74 3.59 -4.90
CA TYR A 140 -1.42 2.17 -4.76
C TYR A 140 -1.89 1.72 -3.38
N ALA A 141 -2.89 0.85 -3.34
CA ALA A 141 -3.40 0.29 -2.09
C ALA A 141 -2.93 -1.16 -1.94
N PHE A 142 -2.52 -1.54 -0.75
CA PHE A 142 -2.19 -2.92 -0.40
C PHE A 142 -2.94 -3.36 0.84
N SER A 143 -3.27 -4.66 0.89
CA SER A 143 -3.94 -5.31 2.00
C SER A 143 -3.17 -6.54 2.43
N THR A 144 -3.23 -6.87 3.70
CA THR A 144 -2.70 -8.15 4.17
C THR A 144 -3.72 -9.27 3.95
N ILE A 145 -3.24 -10.42 3.50
CA ILE A 145 -4.05 -11.64 3.47
C ILE A 145 -3.84 -12.35 4.80
N MET A 146 -4.92 -12.52 5.55
CA MET A 146 -4.86 -13.18 6.85
C MET A 146 -4.54 -14.66 6.68
N ARG A 147 -3.55 -15.12 7.44
CA ARG A 147 -3.29 -16.55 7.56
C ARG A 147 -4.36 -17.18 8.45
N THR A 148 -4.59 -18.47 8.26
CA THR A 148 -5.37 -19.32 9.15
C THR A 148 -4.40 -20.14 10.02
N PRO A 149 -4.03 -19.71 11.25
CA PRO A 149 -3.03 -20.41 12.05
C PRO A 149 -3.58 -21.71 12.62
N ARG A 150 -2.70 -22.73 12.73
CA ARG A 150 -3.08 -24.04 13.32
C ARG A 150 -3.50 -23.94 14.79
N ALA A 151 -2.95 -22.97 15.52
CA ALA A 151 -3.27 -22.72 16.91
C ALA A 151 -3.31 -21.22 17.19
N SER A 152 -4.26 -20.79 18.00
CA SER A 152 -4.31 -19.43 18.53
C SER A 152 -3.42 -19.32 19.75
N LYS A 153 -2.46 -18.38 19.72
CA LYS A 153 -1.65 -18.01 20.87
C LYS A 153 -1.58 -16.49 20.96
N GLY A 154 -2.09 -15.92 22.04
CA GLY A 154 -1.76 -14.57 22.44
C GLY A 154 -2.60 -13.42 21.90
N GLY A 155 -3.90 -13.58 21.68
CA GLY A 155 -4.83 -12.44 21.56
C GLY A 155 -4.76 -11.61 20.26
N VAL A 156 -4.02 -12.10 19.26
CA VAL A 156 -3.95 -11.45 17.94
C VAL A 156 -4.96 -12.00 16.91
N GLU A 157 -5.67 -13.06 17.28
CA GLU A 157 -6.78 -13.62 16.50
C GLU A 157 -8.12 -13.26 17.16
N PRO A 158 -9.23 -13.29 16.38
CA PRO A 158 -10.58 -13.07 16.92
C PRO A 158 -10.92 -14.05 18.04
N ALA A 159 -11.80 -13.65 18.96
CA ALA A 159 -12.15 -14.46 20.12
C ALA A 159 -12.66 -15.87 19.76
N TYR A 160 -13.43 -16.01 18.67
CA TYR A 160 -13.94 -17.31 18.22
C TYR A 160 -12.83 -18.29 17.81
N TYR A 161 -11.64 -17.76 17.48
CA TYR A 161 -10.53 -18.58 17.03
C TYR A 161 -9.96 -19.48 18.14
N SER A 162 -10.13 -19.11 19.41
CA SER A 162 -9.75 -19.96 20.55
C SER A 162 -10.54 -21.28 20.56
N THR A 163 -11.79 -21.26 20.12
CA THR A 163 -12.70 -22.42 20.07
C THR A 163 -12.61 -23.17 18.74
N TRP A 164 -12.67 -22.43 17.64
CA TRP A 164 -12.85 -23.00 16.30
C TRP A 164 -11.59 -23.01 15.44
N GLY A 165 -10.54 -22.29 15.82
CA GLY A 165 -9.33 -22.12 15.03
C GLY A 165 -8.71 -23.40 14.50
N PRO A 166 -8.46 -24.43 15.32
CA PRO A 166 -7.93 -25.71 14.84
C PRO A 166 -8.81 -26.40 13.79
N LYS A 167 -10.15 -26.29 13.93
CA LYS A 167 -11.09 -26.84 12.95
C LYS A 167 -11.16 -26.01 11.66
N ILE A 168 -11.13 -24.69 11.78
CA ILE A 168 -11.05 -23.79 10.62
C ILE A 168 -9.76 -24.05 9.83
N PHE A 169 -8.63 -24.22 10.53
CA PHE A 169 -7.36 -24.56 9.87
C PHE A 169 -7.46 -25.90 9.13
N ALA A 170 -7.92 -26.96 9.81
CA ALA A 170 -8.05 -28.28 9.20
C ALA A 170 -9.04 -28.29 8.03
N TYR A 171 -10.13 -27.55 8.14
CA TYR A 171 -11.10 -27.37 7.07
C TYR A 171 -10.45 -26.73 5.85
N SER A 172 -9.75 -25.60 6.02
CA SER A 172 -9.06 -24.88 4.94
C SER A 172 -8.00 -25.76 4.27
N GLU A 173 -7.21 -26.54 5.05
CA GLU A 173 -6.22 -27.48 4.51
C GLU A 173 -6.86 -28.55 3.64
N LEU A 174 -8.01 -29.09 4.06
CA LEU A 174 -8.74 -30.12 3.30
C LEU A 174 -9.39 -29.55 2.04
N LEU A 175 -9.87 -28.30 2.08
CA LEU A 175 -10.36 -27.63 0.89
C LEU A 175 -9.24 -27.40 -0.14
N ASP A 176 -8.07 -26.98 0.29
CA ASP A 176 -6.90 -26.80 -0.57
C ASP A 176 -6.49 -28.12 -1.23
N LYS A 177 -6.42 -29.22 -0.44
CA LYS A 177 -6.18 -30.57 -0.97
C LYS A 177 -7.24 -31.01 -1.98
N ARG A 178 -8.51 -30.65 -1.75
CA ARG A 178 -9.61 -30.94 -2.67
C ARG A 178 -9.40 -30.22 -4.00
N ASP A 179 -9.11 -28.92 -3.95
CA ASP A 179 -8.97 -28.08 -5.13
C ASP A 179 -7.72 -28.46 -5.94
N LEU A 180 -6.69 -28.99 -5.28
CA LEU A 180 -5.51 -29.56 -5.93
C LEU A 180 -5.70 -31.01 -6.45
N GLY A 181 -6.87 -31.61 -6.24
CA GLY A 181 -7.14 -33.02 -6.60
C GLY A 181 -6.37 -34.07 -5.78
N LYS A 182 -5.87 -33.67 -4.57
CA LYS A 182 -5.03 -34.51 -3.71
C LYS A 182 -5.77 -35.11 -2.51
N LEU A 183 -7.10 -35.05 -2.47
CA LEU A 183 -7.92 -35.49 -1.35
C LEU A 183 -7.96 -37.03 -1.28
N THR A 184 -7.44 -37.61 -0.20
CA THR A 184 -7.50 -39.05 0.06
C THR A 184 -8.90 -39.48 0.55
N ALA A 185 -9.18 -40.78 0.61
CA ALA A 185 -10.42 -41.31 1.20
C ALA A 185 -10.57 -40.90 2.67
N LYS A 186 -9.47 -40.91 3.44
CA LYS A 186 -9.43 -40.44 4.83
C LYS A 186 -9.75 -38.97 4.94
N ASP A 187 -9.14 -38.15 4.09
CA ASP A 187 -9.38 -36.69 4.06
C ASP A 187 -10.85 -36.37 3.75
N LYS A 188 -11.49 -37.13 2.85
CA LYS A 188 -12.93 -36.96 2.52
C LYS A 188 -13.83 -37.24 3.74
N LEU A 189 -13.50 -38.26 4.55
CA LEU A 189 -14.25 -38.55 5.77
C LEU A 189 -14.05 -37.46 6.80
N GLN A 190 -12.81 -36.98 6.97
CA GLN A 190 -12.47 -35.90 7.88
C GLN A 190 -13.16 -34.60 7.50
N LEU A 191 -13.17 -34.24 6.21
CA LEU A 191 -13.85 -33.04 5.71
C LEU A 191 -15.35 -33.08 6.06
N LYS A 192 -16.02 -34.20 5.79
CA LYS A 192 -17.44 -34.38 6.14
C LYS A 192 -17.71 -34.29 7.65
N ALA A 193 -16.79 -34.78 8.48
CA ALA A 193 -16.92 -34.68 9.94
C ALA A 193 -16.80 -33.21 10.38
N ILE A 194 -15.80 -32.48 9.88
CA ILE A 194 -15.61 -31.07 10.21
C ILE A 194 -16.78 -30.22 9.73
N GLU A 195 -17.31 -30.48 8.53
CA GLU A 195 -18.50 -29.75 8.00
C GLU A 195 -19.75 -29.92 8.87
N LYS A 196 -19.90 -31.03 9.60
CA LYS A 196 -21.02 -31.22 10.52
C LYS A 196 -20.86 -30.41 11.81
N GLU A 197 -19.62 -30.22 12.26
CA GLU A 197 -19.32 -29.61 13.55
C GLU A 197 -19.05 -28.09 13.44
N LEU A 198 -18.43 -27.66 12.34
CA LEU A 198 -18.06 -26.27 12.15
C LEU A 198 -19.30 -25.43 11.79
N PRO A 199 -19.59 -24.35 12.53
CA PRO A 199 -20.66 -23.44 12.19
C PRO A 199 -20.55 -22.91 10.76
N GLN A 200 -21.70 -22.68 10.12
CA GLN A 200 -21.74 -22.27 8.71
C GLN A 200 -21.00 -20.94 8.44
N GLU A 201 -20.98 -20.05 9.42
CA GLU A 201 -20.30 -18.75 9.36
C GLU A 201 -18.77 -18.85 9.25
N TYR A 202 -18.20 -20.04 9.54
CA TYR A 202 -16.74 -20.31 9.48
C TYR A 202 -16.33 -21.27 8.36
N ARG A 203 -17.22 -21.56 7.40
CA ARG A 203 -16.99 -22.47 6.27
C ARG A 203 -16.66 -21.77 4.97
#